data_c8544873223a8942eafdfba498dd5792
#
_entry.id   c8544873223a8942eafdfba498dd5792
#
_cell.length_a   1.000
_cell.length_b   1.000
_cell.length_c   1.000
_cell.angle_alpha   90.00
_cell.angle_beta   90.00
_cell.angle_gamma   90.00
#
_symmetry.space_group_name_H-M   'P 1'
#
loop_
_entity.id
_entity.type
_entity.pdbx_description
1 polymer ?
#
loop_
_entity_poly.entity_id
_entity_poly.type
_entity_poly.pdbx_seq_one_letter_code
_entity_poly.pdbx_strand_id
1 'polypeptide(L)'
;EIWSAFEKTISKCGKNANYDVLNSLTEATNGYPFMIQLVGYWSWRYSDVNNHLDRVHMEDAQQGIKKARISLGSMVHGPEFDNLSPMAKDYLIAMSQDDGPSNTRVIAERIHRDVKYASVYRAQLIKEDVIEQTGFGYVDFKIPYLRDYLKEHAVHHQMKKDIAKAQTED
;
A
#
# COMPACT_ATOMS: atom_id res chain seq x y z
N GLU A 1 -18.17 -6.25 10.51
CA GLU A 1 -17.26 -6.37 11.67
C GLU A 1 -16.39 -5.10 11.83
N ILE A 2 -15.63 -4.68 10.82
CA ILE A 2 -14.81 -3.45 10.84
C ILE A 2 -15.67 -2.19 11.01
N TRP A 3 -16.78 -2.08 10.28
CA TRP A 3 -17.74 -0.98 10.38
C TRP A 3 -18.21 -0.78 11.83
N SER A 4 -18.63 -1.86 12.48
CA SER A 4 -19.06 -1.83 13.90
C SER A 4 -17.91 -1.50 14.86
N ALA A 5 -16.68 -1.84 14.52
CA ALA A 5 -15.51 -1.45 15.30
C ALA A 5 -15.28 0.06 15.25
N PHE A 6 -15.38 0.67 14.06
CA PHE A 6 -15.30 2.13 13.93
C PHE A 6 -16.43 2.85 14.68
N GLU A 7 -17.68 2.42 14.48
CA GLU A 7 -18.83 3.01 15.18
C GLU A 7 -18.64 3.02 16.70
N LYS A 8 -18.32 1.85 17.28
CA LYS A 8 -18.11 1.71 18.72
C LYS A 8 -16.93 2.53 19.23
N THR A 9 -15.83 2.58 18.49
CA THR A 9 -14.63 3.30 18.89
C THR A 9 -14.85 4.80 18.84
N ILE A 10 -15.42 5.31 17.77
CA ILE A 10 -15.75 6.74 17.61
C ILE A 10 -16.73 7.19 18.70
N SER A 11 -17.78 6.37 18.99
CA SER A 11 -18.74 6.67 20.05
C SER A 11 -18.10 6.67 21.44
N LYS A 12 -17.20 5.74 21.73
CA LYS A 12 -16.46 5.72 23.01
C LYS A 12 -15.57 6.93 23.19
N CYS A 13 -15.08 7.53 22.11
CA CYS A 13 -14.30 8.76 22.13
C CYS A 13 -15.17 10.03 22.17
N GLY A 14 -16.49 9.89 22.37
CA GLY A 14 -17.42 11.01 22.52
C GLY A 14 -17.85 11.68 21.21
N LYS A 15 -17.62 11.04 20.07
CA LYS A 15 -18.04 11.55 18.76
C LYS A 15 -18.99 10.57 18.07
N ASN A 16 -19.66 11.06 17.02
CA ASN A 16 -20.52 10.28 16.16
C ASN A 16 -19.96 10.27 14.71
N ALA A 17 -20.39 9.32 13.92
CA ALA A 17 -20.17 9.31 12.46
C ALA A 17 -21.45 8.77 11.79
N ASN A 18 -21.81 9.34 10.64
CA ASN A 18 -22.95 8.82 9.89
C ASN A 18 -22.55 7.56 9.10
N TYR A 19 -23.55 6.91 8.51
CA TYR A 19 -23.39 5.67 7.75
C TYR A 19 -22.35 5.81 6.61
N ASP A 20 -22.40 6.90 5.82
CA ASP A 20 -21.51 7.10 4.69
C ASP A 20 -20.05 7.27 5.11
N VAL A 21 -19.83 7.98 6.22
CA VAL A 21 -18.48 8.13 6.82
C VAL A 21 -17.96 6.76 7.26
N LEU A 22 -18.74 5.99 8.02
CA LEU A 22 -18.34 4.67 8.49
C LEU A 22 -18.05 3.70 7.35
N ASN A 23 -18.84 3.76 6.27
CA ASN A 23 -18.57 2.99 5.06
C ASN A 23 -17.27 3.39 4.40
N SER A 24 -17.04 4.69 4.19
CA SER A 24 -15.81 5.20 3.60
C SER A 24 -14.57 4.77 4.40
N LEU A 25 -14.63 4.87 5.73
CA LEU A 25 -13.56 4.41 6.60
C LEU A 25 -13.32 2.89 6.46
N THR A 26 -14.40 2.11 6.44
CA THR A 26 -14.33 0.64 6.33
C THR A 26 -13.70 0.20 5.01
N GLU A 27 -14.16 0.75 3.89
CA GLU A 27 -13.63 0.45 2.56
C GLU A 27 -12.15 0.81 2.44
N ALA A 28 -11.75 1.96 3.00
CA ALA A 28 -10.37 2.42 2.96
C ALA A 28 -9.38 1.49 3.70
N THR A 29 -9.86 0.64 4.60
CA THR A 29 -8.98 -0.31 5.30
C THR A 29 -8.57 -1.49 4.44
N ASN A 30 -9.38 -1.82 3.44
CA ASN A 30 -9.26 -3.06 2.67
C ASN A 30 -9.08 -4.33 3.56
N GLY A 31 -9.69 -4.32 4.75
CA GLY A 31 -9.58 -5.39 5.73
C GLY A 31 -8.22 -5.52 6.44
N TYR A 32 -7.26 -4.64 6.14
CA TYR A 32 -5.90 -4.72 6.69
C TYR A 32 -5.86 -4.15 8.11
N PRO A 33 -5.47 -4.96 9.14
CA PRO A 33 -5.57 -4.55 10.55
C PRO A 33 -4.83 -3.26 10.87
N PHE A 34 -3.65 -3.05 10.31
CA PHE A 34 -2.87 -1.84 10.55
C PHE A 34 -3.55 -0.59 9.94
N MET A 35 -4.19 -0.75 8.76
CA MET A 35 -4.97 0.34 8.15
C MET A 35 -6.21 0.68 8.98
N ILE A 36 -6.84 -0.26 9.66
CA ILE A 36 -7.97 0.02 10.56
C ILE A 36 -7.55 1.03 11.63
N GLN A 37 -6.39 0.81 12.25
CA GLN A 37 -5.85 1.71 13.26
C GLN A 37 -5.49 3.08 12.67
N LEU A 38 -4.78 3.12 11.55
CA LEU A 38 -4.35 4.38 10.92
C LEU A 38 -5.53 5.22 10.45
N VAL A 39 -6.51 4.61 9.77
CA VAL A 39 -7.69 5.30 9.25
C VAL A 39 -8.52 5.87 10.41
N GLY A 40 -8.76 5.07 11.45
CA GLY A 40 -9.50 5.52 12.63
C GLY A 40 -8.80 6.66 13.35
N TYR A 41 -7.51 6.52 13.62
CA TYR A 41 -6.71 7.55 14.31
C TYR A 41 -6.69 8.87 13.53
N TRP A 42 -6.34 8.83 12.24
CA TRP A 42 -6.20 10.06 11.47
C TRP A 42 -7.54 10.76 11.21
N SER A 43 -8.61 10.02 10.97
CA SER A 43 -9.93 10.62 10.76
C SER A 43 -10.45 11.28 12.04
N TRP A 44 -10.28 10.65 13.20
CA TRP A 44 -10.56 11.26 14.48
C TRP A 44 -9.68 12.49 14.73
N ARG A 45 -8.39 12.41 14.45
CA ARG A 45 -7.44 13.53 14.60
C ARG A 45 -7.81 14.73 13.74
N TYR A 46 -8.19 14.51 12.48
CA TYR A 46 -8.64 15.60 11.61
C TYR A 46 -9.95 16.21 12.06
N SER A 47 -10.87 15.46 12.65
CA SER A 47 -12.10 16.04 13.23
C SER A 47 -11.79 17.00 14.38
N ASP A 48 -10.76 16.74 15.19
CA ASP A 48 -10.30 17.71 16.20
C ASP A 48 -9.65 18.95 15.55
N VAL A 49 -8.77 18.78 14.58
CA VAL A 49 -8.10 19.87 13.87
C VAL A 49 -9.12 20.79 13.18
N ASN A 50 -10.19 20.21 12.62
CA ASN A 50 -11.27 20.96 11.95
C ASN A 50 -12.33 21.50 12.92
N ASN A 51 -12.14 21.36 14.23
CA ASN A 51 -13.10 21.79 15.27
C ASN A 51 -14.45 21.04 15.23
N HIS A 52 -14.51 19.86 14.68
CA HIS A 52 -15.70 19.00 14.69
C HIS A 52 -15.71 18.16 15.99
N LEU A 53 -16.18 18.77 17.08
CA LEU A 53 -16.03 18.22 18.44
C LEU A 53 -16.96 17.05 18.73
N ASP A 54 -18.12 16.99 18.09
CA ASP A 54 -19.18 16.01 18.34
C ASP A 54 -19.31 14.94 17.25
N ARG A 55 -18.68 15.16 16.08
CA ARG A 55 -18.85 14.29 14.91
C ARG A 55 -17.61 14.26 14.03
N VAL A 56 -17.36 13.08 13.45
CA VAL A 56 -16.44 12.93 12.31
C VAL A 56 -17.22 13.16 11.02
N HIS A 57 -16.87 14.19 10.27
CA HIS A 57 -17.47 14.51 8.99
C HIS A 57 -16.78 13.78 7.83
N MET A 58 -17.39 13.76 6.65
CA MET A 58 -16.81 13.12 5.47
C MET A 58 -15.46 13.75 5.08
N GLU A 59 -15.30 15.05 5.26
CA GLU A 59 -14.04 15.75 5.03
C GLU A 59 -12.92 15.23 5.92
N ASP A 60 -13.19 15.04 7.23
CA ASP A 60 -12.23 14.50 8.19
C ASP A 60 -11.83 13.07 7.82
N ALA A 61 -12.81 12.27 7.40
CA ALA A 61 -12.58 10.90 6.94
C ALA A 61 -11.68 10.88 5.70
N GLN A 62 -11.94 11.71 4.70
CA GLN A 62 -11.15 11.80 3.48
C GLN A 62 -9.70 12.24 3.75
N GLN A 63 -9.52 13.28 4.57
CA GLN A 63 -8.18 13.73 5.00
C GLN A 63 -7.47 12.64 5.81
N GLY A 64 -8.19 11.99 6.72
CA GLY A 64 -7.68 10.89 7.54
C GLY A 64 -7.25 9.68 6.70
N ILE A 65 -8.04 9.26 5.74
CA ILE A 65 -7.72 8.17 4.80
C ILE A 65 -6.47 8.50 3.98
N LYS A 66 -6.38 9.71 3.44
CA LYS A 66 -5.20 10.15 2.70
C LYS A 66 -3.95 10.10 3.56
N LYS A 67 -4.02 10.60 4.80
CA LYS A 67 -2.89 10.59 5.73
C LYS A 67 -2.53 9.17 6.19
N ALA A 68 -3.53 8.31 6.39
CA ALA A 68 -3.32 6.90 6.72
C ALA A 68 -2.53 6.16 5.63
N ARG A 69 -2.85 6.37 4.36
CA ARG A 69 -2.11 5.79 3.22
C ARG A 69 -0.65 6.25 3.19
N ILE A 70 -0.40 7.55 3.40
CA ILE A 70 0.97 8.09 3.50
C ILE A 70 1.72 7.47 4.68
N SER A 71 1.07 7.36 5.83
CA SER A 71 1.66 6.74 7.03
C SER A 71 1.97 5.27 6.81
N LEU A 72 1.09 4.52 6.16
CA LEU A 72 1.34 3.13 5.78
C LEU A 72 2.57 3.01 4.88
N GLY A 73 2.68 3.88 3.87
CA GLY A 73 3.84 3.94 2.99
C GLY A 73 5.15 4.13 3.74
N SER A 74 5.21 5.09 4.66
CA SER A 74 6.43 5.38 5.41
C SER A 74 6.75 4.37 6.51
N MET A 75 5.74 3.78 7.16
CA MET A 75 5.92 2.89 8.31
C MET A 75 6.07 1.41 7.94
N VAL A 76 5.49 0.99 6.83
CA VAL A 76 5.44 -0.41 6.40
C VAL A 76 6.08 -0.60 5.03
N HIS A 77 5.54 0.01 3.98
CA HIS A 77 5.97 -0.26 2.60
C HIS A 77 7.42 0.11 2.35
N GLY A 78 7.87 1.27 2.86
CA GLY A 78 9.25 1.74 2.69
C GLY A 78 10.26 0.78 3.30
N PRO A 79 10.19 0.49 4.61
CA PRO A 79 11.10 -0.44 5.28
C PRO A 79 11.08 -1.86 4.68
N GLU A 80 9.89 -2.40 4.37
CA GLU A 80 9.78 -3.73 3.75
C GLU A 80 10.41 -3.74 2.36
N PHE A 81 10.12 -2.73 1.53
CA PHE A 81 10.69 -2.61 0.20
C PHE A 81 12.22 -2.44 0.25
N ASP A 82 12.74 -1.61 1.17
CA ASP A 82 14.18 -1.34 1.28
C ASP A 82 14.98 -2.60 1.65
N ASN A 83 14.40 -3.53 2.37
CA ASN A 83 15.02 -4.81 2.76
C ASN A 83 15.08 -5.84 1.62
N LEU A 84 14.34 -5.65 0.53
CA LEU A 84 14.33 -6.59 -0.59
C LEU A 84 15.61 -6.50 -1.41
N SER A 85 15.96 -7.61 -2.07
CA SER A 85 17.05 -7.63 -3.06
C SER A 85 16.74 -6.71 -4.24
N PRO A 86 17.76 -6.17 -4.93
CA PRO A 86 17.54 -5.29 -6.09
C PRO A 86 16.61 -5.86 -7.15
N MET A 87 16.74 -7.16 -7.44
CA MET A 87 15.91 -7.82 -8.44
C MET A 87 14.47 -8.06 -7.96
N ALA A 88 14.26 -8.32 -6.67
CA ALA A 88 12.92 -8.38 -6.09
C ALA A 88 12.21 -7.02 -6.16
N LYS A 89 12.94 -5.92 -5.91
CA LYS A 89 12.46 -4.56 -6.10
C LYS A 89 12.04 -4.29 -7.53
N ASP A 90 12.88 -4.67 -8.50
CA ASP A 90 12.58 -4.51 -9.93
C ASP A 90 11.34 -5.30 -10.33
N TYR A 91 11.18 -6.51 -9.79
CA TYR A 91 10.00 -7.34 -10.01
C TYR A 91 8.71 -6.65 -9.54
N LEU A 92 8.69 -6.11 -8.32
CA LEU A 92 7.55 -5.40 -7.77
C LEU A 92 7.25 -4.09 -8.51
N ILE A 93 8.29 -3.35 -8.92
CA ILE A 93 8.12 -2.12 -9.72
C ILE A 93 7.53 -2.48 -11.10
N ALA A 94 7.98 -3.56 -11.72
CA ALA A 94 7.40 -4.03 -12.98
C ALA A 94 5.92 -4.41 -12.84
N MET A 95 5.54 -5.05 -11.71
CA MET A 95 4.15 -5.36 -11.39
C MET A 95 3.31 -4.09 -11.18
N SER A 96 3.87 -3.06 -10.54
CA SER A 96 3.11 -1.83 -10.23
C SER A 96 2.65 -1.05 -11.46
N GLN A 97 3.19 -1.35 -12.64
CA GLN A 97 2.78 -0.72 -13.90
C GLN A 97 1.38 -1.17 -14.36
N ASP A 98 0.90 -2.31 -13.86
CA ASP A 98 -0.44 -2.80 -14.15
C ASP A 98 -1.45 -2.32 -13.09
N ASP A 99 -2.70 -2.10 -13.48
CA ASP A 99 -3.77 -1.68 -12.54
C ASP A 99 -4.47 -2.86 -11.86
N GLY A 100 -4.09 -4.09 -12.20
CA GLY A 100 -4.60 -5.34 -11.67
C GLY A 100 -3.55 -6.44 -11.68
N PRO A 101 -3.96 -7.71 -11.65
CA PRO A 101 -3.03 -8.83 -11.70
C PRO A 101 -2.07 -8.77 -12.88
N SER A 102 -0.81 -8.99 -12.62
CA SER A 102 0.28 -8.92 -13.62
C SER A 102 0.60 -10.28 -14.21
N ASN A 103 0.80 -10.34 -15.51
CA ASN A 103 1.26 -11.56 -16.17
C ASN A 103 2.75 -11.78 -15.94
N THR A 104 3.13 -12.98 -15.49
CA THR A 104 4.52 -13.29 -15.11
C THR A 104 5.53 -13.23 -16.26
N ARG A 105 5.10 -13.46 -17.51
CA ARG A 105 5.96 -13.30 -18.70
C ARG A 105 6.21 -11.82 -18.97
N VAL A 106 5.17 -10.99 -18.88
CA VAL A 106 5.28 -9.54 -19.06
C VAL A 106 6.20 -8.93 -18.00
N ILE A 107 6.10 -9.38 -16.75
CA ILE A 107 7.03 -8.95 -15.70
C ILE A 107 8.47 -9.30 -16.08
N ALA A 108 8.73 -10.55 -16.51
CA ALA A 108 10.06 -10.99 -16.92
C ALA A 108 10.63 -10.14 -18.07
N GLU A 109 9.82 -9.81 -19.08
CA GLU A 109 10.18 -8.90 -20.17
C GLU A 109 10.54 -7.50 -19.66
N ARG A 110 9.73 -6.93 -18.79
CA ARG A 110 9.94 -5.58 -18.20
C ARG A 110 11.25 -5.48 -17.41
N ILE A 111 11.64 -6.55 -16.71
CA ILE A 111 12.91 -6.59 -15.95
C ILE A 111 14.09 -7.10 -16.81
N HIS A 112 13.89 -7.33 -18.10
CA HIS A 112 14.89 -7.84 -19.05
C HIS A 112 15.55 -9.16 -18.58
N ARG A 113 14.75 -10.11 -18.13
CA ARG A 113 15.17 -11.44 -17.68
C ARG A 113 14.28 -12.52 -18.29
N ASP A 114 14.83 -13.75 -18.37
CA ASP A 114 14.00 -14.89 -18.73
C ASP A 114 13.01 -15.27 -17.64
N VAL A 115 11.94 -15.97 -18.02
CA VAL A 115 10.86 -16.36 -17.12
C VAL A 115 11.35 -17.26 -15.99
N LYS A 116 12.33 -18.13 -16.25
CA LYS A 116 12.88 -19.05 -15.26
C LYS A 116 13.61 -18.28 -14.16
N TYR A 117 14.43 -17.31 -14.53
CA TYR A 117 15.12 -16.44 -13.61
C TYR A 117 14.14 -15.59 -12.78
N ALA A 118 13.16 -14.96 -13.43
CA ALA A 118 12.13 -14.17 -12.78
C ALA A 118 11.28 -14.99 -11.80
N SER A 119 11.07 -16.29 -12.08
CA SER A 119 10.27 -17.19 -11.24
C SER A 119 10.87 -17.42 -9.85
N VAL A 120 12.17 -17.28 -9.67
CA VAL A 120 12.85 -17.38 -8.36
C VAL A 120 12.38 -16.24 -7.45
N TYR A 121 12.35 -15.03 -7.95
CA TYR A 121 11.90 -13.85 -7.19
C TYR A 121 10.40 -13.87 -6.95
N ARG A 122 9.62 -14.35 -7.92
CA ARG A 122 8.19 -14.61 -7.72
C ARG A 122 7.94 -15.56 -6.55
N ALA A 123 8.64 -16.69 -6.52
CA ALA A 123 8.48 -17.68 -5.45
C ALA A 123 8.88 -17.10 -4.08
N GLN A 124 9.96 -16.31 -4.03
CA GLN A 124 10.39 -15.62 -2.83
C GLN A 124 9.33 -14.64 -2.33
N LEU A 125 8.84 -13.76 -3.19
CA LEU A 125 7.85 -12.74 -2.85
C LEU A 125 6.50 -13.34 -2.42
N ILE A 126 6.10 -14.48 -2.99
CA ILE A 126 4.92 -15.25 -2.53
C ILE A 126 5.17 -15.81 -1.13
N LYS A 127 6.34 -16.40 -0.88
CA LYS A 127 6.71 -16.95 0.43
C LYS A 127 6.74 -15.88 1.52
N GLU A 128 7.13 -14.67 1.17
CA GLU A 128 7.19 -13.50 2.06
C GLU A 128 5.84 -12.78 2.19
N ASP A 129 4.76 -13.32 1.60
CA ASP A 129 3.41 -12.76 1.62
C ASP A 129 3.29 -11.34 1.03
N VAL A 130 4.22 -10.92 0.19
CA VAL A 130 4.19 -9.62 -0.49
C VAL A 130 3.24 -9.64 -1.69
N ILE A 131 3.26 -10.76 -2.43
CA ILE A 131 2.38 -11.01 -3.58
C ILE A 131 1.68 -12.35 -3.45
N GLU A 132 0.64 -12.56 -4.22
CA GLU A 132 -0.10 -13.83 -4.29
C GLU A 132 -0.35 -14.25 -5.74
N GLN A 133 -0.53 -15.54 -5.96
CA GLN A 133 -0.93 -16.07 -7.25
C GLN A 133 -2.46 -15.96 -7.38
N THR A 134 -2.93 -15.24 -8.40
CA THR A 134 -4.36 -15.02 -8.66
C THR A 134 -4.92 -15.91 -9.78
N GLY A 135 -4.05 -16.57 -10.52
CA GLY A 135 -4.41 -17.45 -11.62
C GLY A 135 -3.18 -18.07 -12.27
N PHE A 136 -3.37 -18.89 -13.29
CA PHE A 136 -2.25 -19.47 -14.03
C PHE A 136 -1.44 -18.41 -14.76
N GLY A 137 -0.21 -18.22 -14.31
CA GLY A 137 0.68 -17.20 -14.89
C GLY A 137 0.38 -15.75 -14.46
N TYR A 138 -0.45 -15.55 -13.44
CA TYR A 138 -0.76 -14.22 -12.92
C TYR A 138 -0.48 -14.12 -11.43
N VAL A 139 -0.01 -12.93 -11.03
CA VAL A 139 0.26 -12.56 -9.64
C VAL A 139 -0.29 -11.17 -9.35
N ASP A 140 -0.64 -10.93 -8.09
CA ASP A 140 -1.07 -9.60 -7.62
C ASP A 140 -0.45 -9.28 -6.26
N PHE A 141 -0.50 -8.00 -5.88
CA PHE A 141 -0.07 -7.55 -4.58
C PHE A 141 -1.00 -8.05 -3.48
N LYS A 142 -0.43 -8.65 -2.44
CA LYS A 142 -1.17 -9.06 -1.25
C LYS A 142 -1.24 -7.93 -0.22
N ILE A 143 -0.21 -7.10 -0.16
CA ILE A 143 -0.15 -5.95 0.75
C ILE A 143 -0.97 -4.79 0.18
N PRO A 144 -2.02 -4.31 0.87
CA PRO A 144 -2.85 -3.19 0.40
C PRO A 144 -2.04 -1.92 0.17
N TYR A 145 -2.38 -1.19 -0.89
CA TYR A 145 -1.76 0.08 -1.28
C TYR A 145 -0.28 0.03 -1.65
N LEU A 146 0.36 -1.15 -1.66
CA LEU A 146 1.76 -1.29 -2.06
C LEU A 146 1.96 -0.91 -3.54
N ARG A 147 1.02 -1.27 -4.42
CA ARG A 147 1.04 -0.87 -5.83
C ARG A 147 1.11 0.65 -5.98
N ASP A 148 0.24 1.39 -5.31
CA ASP A 148 0.19 2.84 -5.39
C ASP A 148 1.47 3.47 -4.82
N TYR A 149 1.94 2.97 -3.69
CA TYR A 149 3.22 3.37 -3.12
C TYR A 149 4.38 3.20 -4.09
N LEU A 150 4.46 2.05 -4.78
CA LEU A 150 5.53 1.77 -5.74
C LEU A 150 5.42 2.64 -7.01
N LYS A 151 4.22 2.93 -7.51
CA LYS A 151 4.02 3.88 -8.62
C LYS A 151 4.56 5.27 -8.28
N GLU A 152 4.30 5.76 -7.07
CA GLU A 152 4.78 7.06 -6.61
C GLU A 152 6.30 7.10 -6.42
N HIS A 153 6.93 5.97 -6.04
CA HIS A 153 8.35 5.89 -5.69
C HIS A 153 9.24 5.29 -6.78
N ALA A 154 8.68 4.79 -7.88
CA ALA A 154 9.44 4.15 -8.97
C ALA A 154 10.49 5.08 -9.57
N VAL A 155 10.17 6.36 -9.77
CA VAL A 155 11.11 7.36 -10.31
C VAL A 155 12.30 7.54 -9.38
N HIS A 156 12.06 7.63 -8.08
CA HIS A 156 13.12 7.78 -7.07
C HIS A 156 14.05 6.55 -7.03
N HIS A 157 13.48 5.35 -7.16
CA HIS A 157 14.26 4.13 -7.24
C HIS A 157 15.13 4.08 -8.50
N GLN A 158 14.61 4.48 -9.66
CA GLN A 158 15.39 4.56 -10.90
C GLN A 158 16.52 5.58 -10.80
N MET A 159 16.27 6.77 -10.24
CA MET A 159 17.30 7.78 -10.00
C MET A 159 18.44 7.24 -9.12
N LYS A 160 18.13 6.51 -8.03
CA LYS A 160 19.16 5.89 -7.18
C LYS A 160 20.01 4.87 -7.95
N LYS A 161 19.40 4.09 -8.84
CA LYS A 161 20.14 3.14 -9.71
C LYS A 161 21.09 3.86 -10.67
N ASP A 162 20.64 4.91 -11.29
CA ASP A 162 21.42 5.64 -12.29
C ASP A 162 22.63 6.34 -11.62
N ILE A 163 22.44 6.90 -10.42
CA ILE A 163 23.53 7.47 -9.61
C ILE A 163 24.53 6.39 -9.21
N ALA A 164 24.08 5.23 -8.75
CA ALA A 164 24.97 4.14 -8.36
C ALA A 164 25.80 3.61 -9.53
N LYS A 165 25.22 3.53 -10.73
CA LYS A 165 25.95 3.13 -11.95
C LYS A 165 27.03 4.15 -12.31
N ALA A 166 26.71 5.45 -12.29
CA ALA A 166 27.66 6.51 -12.60
C ALA A 166 28.88 6.50 -11.65
N GLN A 167 28.69 6.13 -10.37
CA GLN A 167 29.76 6.03 -9.38
C GLN A 167 30.65 4.77 -9.52
N THR A 168 30.21 3.78 -10.28
CA THR A 168 30.99 2.54 -10.51
C THR A 168 31.76 2.55 -11.83
N GLU A 169 31.53 3.54 -12.70
CA GLU A 169 32.21 3.72 -13.99
C GLU A 169 33.40 4.70 -13.91
N ASP A 170 33.65 5.33 -12.75
CA ASP A 170 34.83 6.13 -12.40
C ASP A 170 35.86 5.31 -11.58
#